data_f9a8994667eb097691af086385490e39
#
_entry.id   f9a8994667eb097691af086385490e39
#
_cell.length_a   1.000
_cell.length_b   1.000
_cell.length_c   1.000
_cell.angle_alpha   90.00
_cell.angle_beta   90.00
_cell.angle_gamma   90.00
#
_symmetry.space_group_name_H-M   'P 1'
#
loop_
_entity.id
_entity.type
_entity.pdbx_description
1 polymer ?
#
loop_
_entity_poly.entity_id
_entity_poly.type
_entity_poly.pdbx_seq_one_letter_code
_entity_poly.pdbx_strand_id
1 'polypeptide(L)'
;MNKKIKGKELLLRTLKHERIDGVPWVPFAGVHAGKLKGYSALEVLKDEEKLFESLLEVNKVYDPDGQPIVFDLQIEAEILGCELLWAEKTPPSIASHPLAFEKSIPEKLPEATDGRLPMILNVMRRMKIAVGDHTALYGLICGPFTLASHLRGTEIFMDIFQEKE
;
A
#
# COMPACT_ATOMS: atom_id res chain seq x y z
N MET A 1 -32.35 -20.98 -6.41
CA MET A 1 -31.12 -20.89 -5.60
C MET A 1 -30.50 -19.52 -5.84
N ASN A 2 -30.48 -18.64 -4.85
CA ASN A 2 -29.76 -17.36 -4.98
C ASN A 2 -28.27 -17.64 -5.15
N LYS A 3 -27.68 -17.17 -6.25
CA LYS A 3 -26.24 -17.27 -6.49
C LYS A 3 -25.51 -16.52 -5.36
N LYS A 4 -24.67 -17.21 -4.61
CA LYS A 4 -23.88 -16.58 -3.54
C LYS A 4 -23.01 -15.49 -4.15
N ILE A 5 -23.21 -14.25 -3.70
CA ILE A 5 -22.39 -13.10 -4.13
C ILE A 5 -20.97 -13.30 -3.59
N LYS A 6 -19.96 -13.05 -4.42
CA LYS A 6 -18.54 -13.19 -4.10
C LYS A 6 -17.72 -12.06 -4.72
N GLY A 7 -16.47 -11.99 -4.31
CA GLY A 7 -15.46 -11.15 -4.94
C GLY A 7 -15.79 -9.66 -4.82
N LYS A 8 -15.41 -8.93 -5.84
CA LYS A 8 -15.60 -7.47 -5.94
C LYS A 8 -17.03 -7.03 -5.64
N GLU A 9 -18.06 -7.76 -6.11
CA GLU A 9 -19.44 -7.40 -5.86
C GLU A 9 -19.79 -7.47 -4.37
N LEU A 10 -19.36 -8.53 -3.67
CA LEU A 10 -19.56 -8.68 -2.24
C LEU A 10 -18.94 -7.51 -1.47
N LEU A 11 -17.68 -7.16 -1.78
CA LEU A 11 -16.99 -6.05 -1.14
C LEU A 11 -17.69 -4.70 -1.43
N LEU A 12 -18.04 -4.41 -2.68
CA LEU A 12 -18.67 -3.14 -3.04
C LEU A 12 -20.05 -2.97 -2.39
N ARG A 13 -20.84 -4.01 -2.28
CA ARG A 13 -22.13 -3.98 -1.61
C ARG A 13 -21.99 -3.81 -0.09
N THR A 14 -20.96 -4.43 0.51
CA THR A 14 -20.62 -4.22 1.92
C THR A 14 -20.26 -2.76 2.19
N LEU A 15 -19.45 -2.15 1.35
CA LEU A 15 -19.06 -0.73 1.47
C LEU A 15 -20.25 0.22 1.30
N LYS A 16 -21.29 -0.19 0.59
CA LYS A 16 -22.55 0.54 0.46
C LYS A 16 -23.54 0.28 1.61
N HIS A 17 -23.12 -0.49 2.62
CA HIS A 17 -23.99 -0.90 3.74
C HIS A 17 -25.25 -1.65 3.29
N GLU A 18 -25.23 -2.33 2.16
CA GLU A 18 -26.33 -3.15 1.70
C GLU A 18 -26.44 -4.42 2.56
N ARG A 19 -27.68 -4.89 2.76
CA ARG A 19 -27.91 -6.15 3.45
C ARG A 19 -27.53 -7.31 2.53
N ILE A 20 -26.47 -8.02 2.89
CA ILE A 20 -25.90 -9.13 2.11
C ILE A 20 -25.64 -10.32 3.04
N ASP A 21 -25.58 -11.50 2.44
CA ASP A 21 -25.20 -12.72 3.13
C ASP A 21 -23.71 -13.02 2.83
N GLY A 22 -22.88 -12.90 3.86
CA GLY A 22 -21.44 -13.11 3.79
C GLY A 22 -20.60 -11.92 4.28
N VAL A 23 -19.32 -12.21 4.54
CA VAL A 23 -18.32 -11.22 4.93
C VAL A 23 -17.24 -11.22 3.85
N PRO A 24 -16.87 -10.07 3.26
CA PRO A 24 -15.80 -10.02 2.28
C PRO A 24 -14.45 -10.29 2.93
N TRP A 25 -13.62 -11.07 2.25
CA TRP A 25 -12.26 -11.34 2.67
C TRP A 25 -11.25 -10.55 1.85
N VAL A 26 -10.51 -9.68 2.53
CA VAL A 26 -9.58 -8.72 1.93
C VAL A 26 -8.22 -8.81 2.65
N PRO A 27 -7.41 -9.83 2.35
CA PRO A 27 -6.13 -10.05 3.02
C PRO A 27 -5.07 -9.05 2.58
N PHE A 28 -4.21 -8.64 3.53
CA PHE A 28 -2.98 -7.91 3.26
C PHE A 28 -1.82 -8.90 3.15
N ALA A 29 -1.54 -9.38 1.95
CA ALA A 29 -0.43 -10.30 1.75
C ALA A 29 0.94 -9.62 1.96
N GLY A 30 1.04 -8.33 1.66
CA GLY A 30 2.27 -7.57 1.84
C GLY A 30 3.45 -8.20 1.10
N VAL A 31 4.62 -8.20 1.72
CA VAL A 31 5.83 -8.82 1.17
C VAL A 31 5.77 -10.37 1.17
N HIS A 32 4.80 -10.97 1.85
CA HIS A 32 4.52 -12.41 1.72
C HIS A 32 4.16 -12.80 0.29
N ALA A 33 3.55 -11.88 -0.49
CA ALA A 33 3.26 -12.11 -1.89
C ALA A 33 4.49 -12.57 -2.68
N GLY A 34 5.65 -11.95 -2.43
CA GLY A 34 6.91 -12.34 -3.06
C GLY A 34 7.35 -13.75 -2.72
N LYS A 35 7.13 -14.20 -1.48
CA LYS A 35 7.51 -15.56 -1.06
C LYS A 35 6.79 -16.65 -1.84
N LEU A 36 5.56 -16.40 -2.31
CA LEU A 36 4.81 -17.35 -3.14
C LEU A 36 5.51 -17.62 -4.47
N LYS A 37 6.34 -16.69 -4.93
CA LYS A 37 7.13 -16.76 -6.17
C LYS A 37 8.63 -16.96 -5.93
N GLY A 38 9.07 -17.03 -4.66
CA GLY A 38 10.48 -17.12 -4.28
C GLY A 38 11.24 -15.80 -4.35
N TYR A 39 10.55 -14.65 -4.38
CA TYR A 39 11.15 -13.32 -4.39
C TYR A 39 11.30 -12.75 -2.99
N SER A 40 12.35 -11.96 -2.78
CA SER A 40 12.53 -11.17 -1.56
C SER A 40 11.58 -9.96 -1.49
N ALA A 41 11.45 -9.38 -0.31
CA ALA A 41 10.68 -8.14 -0.13
C ALA A 41 11.26 -6.99 -0.96
N LEU A 42 12.60 -6.87 -0.99
CA LEU A 42 13.30 -5.87 -1.77
C LEU A 42 12.99 -5.98 -3.27
N GLU A 43 13.02 -7.19 -3.81
CA GLU A 43 12.73 -7.44 -5.22
C GLU A 43 11.29 -7.06 -5.57
N VAL A 44 10.33 -7.52 -4.78
CA VAL A 44 8.90 -7.22 -5.03
C VAL A 44 8.60 -5.73 -4.97
N LEU A 45 9.24 -5.01 -4.05
CA LEU A 45 8.96 -3.58 -3.87
C LEU A 45 9.72 -2.66 -4.84
N LYS A 46 10.68 -3.19 -5.61
CA LYS A 46 11.51 -2.43 -6.57
C LYS A 46 11.40 -2.89 -8.02
N ASP A 47 10.80 -4.04 -8.27
CA ASP A 47 10.68 -4.62 -9.62
C ASP A 47 9.22 -4.80 -10.00
N GLU A 48 8.84 -4.17 -11.11
CA GLU A 48 7.46 -4.17 -11.61
C GLU A 48 6.94 -5.56 -11.95
N GLU A 49 7.75 -6.37 -12.64
CA GLU A 49 7.33 -7.72 -13.05
C GLU A 49 7.18 -8.62 -11.83
N LYS A 50 8.13 -8.58 -10.91
CA LYS A 50 8.08 -9.39 -9.69
C LYS A 50 6.91 -9.01 -8.80
N LEU A 51 6.60 -7.71 -8.69
CA LEU A 51 5.40 -7.26 -7.99
C LEU A 51 4.13 -7.79 -8.68
N PHE A 52 4.01 -7.62 -9.99
CA PHE A 52 2.85 -8.07 -10.75
C PHE A 52 2.64 -9.59 -10.64
N GLU A 53 3.68 -10.40 -10.87
CA GLU A 53 3.61 -11.85 -10.76
C GLU A 53 3.23 -12.31 -9.33
N SER A 54 3.79 -11.65 -8.31
CA SER A 54 3.48 -11.95 -6.91
C SER A 54 2.03 -11.69 -6.57
N LEU A 55 1.47 -10.58 -7.06
CA LEU A 55 0.06 -10.22 -6.85
C LEU A 55 -0.89 -11.16 -7.61
N LEU A 56 -0.54 -11.60 -8.80
CA LEU A 56 -1.30 -12.62 -9.53
C LEU A 56 -1.31 -13.95 -8.77
N GLU A 57 -0.18 -14.36 -8.20
CA GLU A 57 -0.11 -15.59 -7.42
C GLU A 57 -0.93 -15.49 -6.13
N VAL A 58 -0.92 -14.33 -5.45
CA VAL A 58 -1.82 -14.05 -4.31
C VAL A 58 -3.28 -14.24 -4.72
N ASN A 59 -3.69 -13.66 -5.85
CA ASN A 59 -5.05 -13.77 -6.34
C ASN A 59 -5.45 -15.22 -6.63
N LYS A 60 -4.56 -15.95 -7.28
CA LYS A 60 -4.77 -17.36 -7.66
C LYS A 60 -4.84 -18.28 -6.43
N VAL A 61 -3.94 -18.09 -5.44
CA VAL A 61 -3.84 -18.99 -4.26
C VAL A 61 -4.93 -18.69 -3.25
N TYR A 62 -5.25 -17.42 -3.04
CA TYR A 62 -6.14 -17.00 -1.95
C TYR A 62 -7.55 -16.64 -2.40
N ASP A 63 -7.81 -16.41 -3.69
CA ASP A 63 -9.12 -16.01 -4.26
C ASP A 63 -9.82 -14.91 -3.42
N PRO A 64 -9.16 -13.75 -3.17
CA PRO A 64 -9.68 -12.73 -2.29
C PRO A 64 -10.79 -11.91 -2.95
N ASP A 65 -11.75 -11.41 -2.15
CA ASP A 65 -12.79 -10.49 -2.61
C ASP A 65 -12.22 -9.10 -2.94
N GLY A 66 -11.11 -8.72 -2.30
CA GLY A 66 -10.36 -7.51 -2.57
C GLY A 66 -8.87 -7.67 -2.26
N GLN A 67 -8.01 -6.93 -2.98
CA GLN A 67 -6.57 -7.04 -2.90
C GLN A 67 -5.88 -5.69 -3.04
N PRO A 68 -4.93 -5.32 -2.16
CA PRO A 68 -4.08 -4.16 -2.37
C PRO A 68 -3.05 -4.43 -3.48
N ILE A 69 -2.64 -3.36 -4.17
CA ILE A 69 -1.58 -3.45 -5.18
C ILE A 69 -0.20 -3.48 -4.53
N VAL A 70 -0.01 -2.72 -3.48
CA VAL A 70 1.23 -2.73 -2.69
C VAL A 70 0.88 -2.53 -1.23
N PHE A 71 1.69 -3.09 -0.34
CA PHE A 71 1.62 -2.81 1.08
C PHE A 71 2.96 -2.21 1.53
N ASP A 72 3.11 -0.92 1.27
CA ASP A 72 4.29 -0.14 1.62
C ASP A 72 3.82 1.29 1.95
N LEU A 73 3.91 1.65 3.23
CA LEU A 73 3.49 2.94 3.74
C LEU A 73 4.61 4.00 3.72
N GLN A 74 5.77 3.66 3.16
CA GLN A 74 6.94 4.53 3.12
C GLN A 74 7.12 5.25 1.78
N ILE A 75 6.27 4.99 0.80
CA ILE A 75 6.43 5.51 -0.59
C ILE A 75 6.41 7.04 -0.60
N GLU A 76 5.40 7.65 0.03
CA GLU A 76 5.27 9.10 0.09
C GLU A 76 6.40 9.72 0.93
N ALA A 77 6.79 9.07 2.00
CA ALA A 77 7.90 9.51 2.85
C ALA A 77 9.24 9.46 2.10
N GLU A 78 9.49 8.41 1.30
CA GLU A 78 10.67 8.29 0.44
C GLU A 78 10.72 9.43 -0.58
N ILE A 79 9.61 9.74 -1.26
CA ILE A 79 9.51 10.84 -2.22
C ILE A 79 9.76 12.20 -1.55
N LEU A 80 9.33 12.36 -0.30
CA LEU A 80 9.52 13.57 0.50
C LEU A 80 10.89 13.64 1.20
N GLY A 81 11.82 12.73 0.88
CA GLY A 81 13.22 12.81 1.29
C GLY A 81 13.62 11.94 2.46
N CYS A 82 12.75 11.06 2.97
CA CYS A 82 13.18 10.05 3.93
C CYS A 82 14.09 9.01 3.27
N GLU A 83 15.21 8.69 3.90
CA GLU A 83 15.99 7.52 3.56
C GLU A 83 15.32 6.26 4.10
N LEU A 84 15.40 5.17 3.33
CA LEU A 84 14.82 3.88 3.69
C LEU A 84 15.90 2.82 3.93
N LEU A 85 15.76 2.08 5.02
CA LEU A 85 16.49 0.82 5.24
C LEU A 85 15.72 -0.32 4.60
N TRP A 86 16.30 -0.88 3.57
CA TRP A 86 15.73 -2.00 2.82
C TRP A 86 16.11 -3.34 3.45
N ALA A 87 15.18 -4.29 3.43
CA ALA A 87 15.37 -5.62 3.97
C ALA A 87 14.83 -6.71 3.03
N GLU A 88 15.42 -7.90 3.11
CA GLU A 88 15.06 -9.06 2.27
C GLU A 88 13.71 -9.69 2.65
N LYS A 89 13.30 -9.58 3.90
CA LYS A 89 12.16 -10.33 4.45
C LYS A 89 11.01 -9.47 4.96
N THR A 90 11.22 -8.17 5.10
CA THR A 90 10.25 -7.22 5.66
C THR A 90 10.11 -6.00 4.76
N PRO A 91 9.01 -5.24 4.87
CA PRO A 91 8.95 -3.91 4.25
C PRO A 91 10.10 -3.03 4.74
N PRO A 92 10.47 -1.98 3.99
CA PRO A 92 11.51 -1.04 4.40
C PRO A 92 11.07 -0.28 5.66
N SER A 93 12.03 0.23 6.41
CA SER A 93 11.81 1.14 7.55
C SER A 93 12.43 2.49 7.28
N ILE A 94 11.92 3.53 7.94
CA ILE A 94 12.45 4.89 7.85
C ILE A 94 13.82 4.94 8.56
N ALA A 95 14.83 5.48 7.88
CA ALA A 95 16.19 5.65 8.38
C ALA A 95 16.52 7.11 8.72
N SER A 96 15.85 8.08 8.06
CA SER A 96 16.06 9.50 8.31
C SER A 96 14.75 10.26 8.33
N HIS A 97 14.76 11.39 9.03
CA HIS A 97 13.62 12.27 9.21
C HIS A 97 13.98 13.68 8.71
N PRO A 98 13.68 14.03 7.45
CA PRO A 98 14.14 15.30 6.86
C PRO A 98 13.64 16.54 7.59
N LEU A 99 12.53 16.45 8.31
CA LEU A 99 11.98 17.57 9.08
C LEU A 99 12.27 17.47 10.59
N ALA A 100 13.22 16.63 11.02
CA ALA A 100 13.54 16.47 12.46
C ALA A 100 13.94 17.78 13.13
N PHE A 101 14.67 18.64 12.41
CA PHE A 101 15.19 19.92 12.94
C PHE A 101 14.53 21.15 12.33
N GLU A 102 13.75 20.97 11.26
CA GLU A 102 13.04 22.05 10.58
C GLU A 102 11.53 21.76 10.54
N LYS A 103 10.74 22.79 10.88
CA LYS A 103 9.27 22.69 10.85
C LYS A 103 8.65 23.15 9.51
N SER A 104 9.45 23.21 8.45
CA SER A 104 8.96 23.60 7.14
C SER A 104 8.07 22.53 6.54
N ILE A 105 6.89 22.93 6.06
CA ILE A 105 6.03 22.04 5.27
C ILE A 105 6.68 21.87 3.89
N PRO A 106 6.77 20.65 3.34
CA PRO A 106 7.28 20.44 1.98
C PRO A 106 6.49 21.27 0.96
N GLU A 107 7.19 22.08 0.18
CA GLU A 107 6.54 22.90 -0.86
C GLU A 107 6.01 22.05 -2.01
N LYS A 108 6.72 20.97 -2.34
CA LYS A 108 6.34 20.03 -3.39
C LYS A 108 5.70 18.79 -2.77
N LEU A 109 4.46 18.52 -3.16
CA LEU A 109 3.77 17.27 -2.82
C LEU A 109 4.11 16.16 -3.83
N PRO A 110 4.04 14.87 -3.42
CA PRO A 110 4.24 13.75 -4.32
C PRO A 110 3.29 13.77 -5.53
N GLU A 111 3.84 13.57 -6.72
CA GLU A 111 3.09 13.43 -7.95
C GLU A 111 3.13 11.98 -8.45
N ALA A 112 2.18 11.61 -9.32
CA ALA A 112 2.09 10.25 -9.88
C ALA A 112 3.34 9.79 -10.65
N THR A 113 4.23 10.72 -10.99
CA THR A 113 5.49 10.49 -11.71
C THR A 113 6.70 10.34 -10.80
N ASP A 114 6.53 10.53 -9.47
CA ASP A 114 7.63 10.55 -8.53
C ASP A 114 7.93 9.15 -7.95
N GLY A 115 9.20 8.91 -7.66
CA GLY A 115 9.69 7.71 -6.99
C GLY A 115 9.21 6.41 -7.62
N ARG A 116 8.62 5.54 -6.80
CA ARG A 116 8.09 4.24 -7.23
C ARG A 116 6.62 4.28 -7.66
N LEU A 117 5.94 5.44 -7.62
CA LEU A 117 4.53 5.57 -8.00
C LEU A 117 4.26 5.14 -9.44
N PRO A 118 5.09 5.48 -10.47
CA PRO A 118 4.85 5.03 -11.85
C PRO A 118 4.77 3.51 -11.96
N MET A 119 5.69 2.78 -11.32
CA MET A 119 5.70 1.32 -11.27
C MET A 119 4.42 0.77 -10.65
N ILE A 120 4.03 1.29 -9.49
CA ILE A 120 2.84 0.84 -8.75
C ILE A 120 1.56 1.10 -9.56
N LEU A 121 1.44 2.27 -10.17
CA LEU A 121 0.29 2.62 -11.00
C LEU A 121 0.21 1.75 -12.25
N ASN A 122 1.35 1.38 -12.84
CA ASN A 122 1.38 0.48 -13.99
C ASN A 122 0.95 -0.94 -13.59
N VAL A 123 1.48 -1.46 -12.47
CA VAL A 123 1.04 -2.75 -11.91
C VAL A 123 -0.46 -2.73 -11.61
N MET A 124 -1.00 -1.63 -11.05
CA MET A 124 -2.44 -1.51 -10.81
C MET A 124 -3.25 -1.60 -12.10
N ARG A 125 -2.81 -0.96 -13.19
CA ARG A 125 -3.48 -1.06 -14.50
C ARG A 125 -3.47 -2.49 -15.04
N ARG A 126 -2.33 -3.17 -14.94
CA ARG A 126 -2.15 -4.57 -15.35
C ARG A 126 -3.03 -5.51 -14.52
N MET A 127 -3.04 -5.37 -13.20
CA MET A 127 -3.91 -6.15 -12.31
C MET A 127 -5.39 -5.91 -12.58
N LYS A 128 -5.77 -4.66 -12.89
CA LYS A 128 -7.15 -4.34 -13.28
C LYS A 128 -7.60 -5.13 -14.53
N ILE A 129 -6.71 -5.29 -15.50
CA ILE A 129 -6.99 -6.09 -16.70
C ILE A 129 -7.06 -7.59 -16.37
N ALA A 130 -6.15 -8.07 -15.52
CA ALA A 130 -6.02 -9.49 -15.22
C ALA A 130 -7.12 -10.04 -14.30
N VAL A 131 -7.48 -9.30 -13.24
CA VAL A 131 -8.38 -9.80 -12.19
C VAL A 131 -9.47 -8.82 -11.75
N GLY A 132 -9.47 -7.59 -12.26
CA GLY A 132 -10.34 -6.52 -11.80
C GLY A 132 -11.84 -6.70 -12.06
N ASP A 133 -12.25 -7.71 -12.82
CA ASP A 133 -13.66 -8.05 -13.04
C ASP A 133 -14.26 -8.77 -11.83
N HIS A 134 -13.46 -9.54 -11.09
CA HIS A 134 -13.92 -10.35 -9.97
C HIS A 134 -13.29 -9.99 -8.62
N THR A 135 -12.11 -9.37 -8.61
CA THR A 135 -11.42 -8.93 -7.38
C THR A 135 -11.41 -7.40 -7.32
N ALA A 136 -11.81 -6.81 -6.20
CA ALA A 136 -11.68 -5.37 -5.99
C ALA A 136 -10.21 -5.02 -5.76
N LEU A 137 -9.69 -4.06 -6.50
CA LEU A 137 -8.30 -3.58 -6.37
C LEU A 137 -8.29 -2.21 -5.72
N TYR A 138 -7.34 -1.98 -4.84
CA TYR A 138 -7.19 -0.69 -4.18
C TYR A 138 -5.72 -0.33 -3.94
N GLY A 139 -5.45 0.98 -3.91
CA GLY A 139 -4.17 1.54 -3.48
C GLY A 139 -4.14 1.70 -1.97
N LEU A 140 -2.94 1.71 -1.41
CA LEU A 140 -2.68 2.14 -0.05
C LEU A 140 -1.95 3.47 -0.09
N ILE A 141 -2.34 4.35 0.79
CA ILE A 141 -1.69 5.64 1.04
C ILE A 141 -1.33 5.75 2.51
N CYS A 142 -0.25 6.45 2.80
CA CYS A 142 0.12 6.74 4.18
C CYS A 142 -0.90 7.71 4.79
N GLY A 143 -1.39 7.41 5.99
CA GLY A 143 -2.26 8.34 6.71
C GLY A 143 -1.50 9.61 7.10
N PRO A 144 -2.16 10.79 7.20
CA PRO A 144 -1.47 12.07 7.39
C PRO A 144 -0.62 12.11 8.65
N PHE A 145 -1.09 11.57 9.77
CA PHE A 145 -0.30 11.51 10.99
C PHE A 145 0.92 10.58 10.85
N THR A 146 0.76 9.44 10.19
CA THR A 146 1.85 8.50 9.94
C THR A 146 2.91 9.13 9.03
N LEU A 147 2.48 9.82 7.95
CA LEU A 147 3.41 10.52 7.07
C LEU A 147 4.15 11.63 7.81
N ALA A 148 3.45 12.45 8.60
CA ALA A 148 4.07 13.47 9.42
C ALA A 148 5.09 12.88 10.40
N SER A 149 4.78 11.73 11.04
CA SER A 149 5.73 11.05 11.92
C SER A 149 6.95 10.49 11.20
N HIS A 150 6.80 10.04 9.95
CA HIS A 150 7.94 9.63 9.12
C HIS A 150 8.85 10.80 8.80
N LEU A 151 8.29 11.97 8.48
CA LEU A 151 9.08 13.16 8.14
C LEU A 151 9.70 13.82 9.36
N ARG A 152 8.97 13.91 10.48
CA ARG A 152 9.34 14.65 11.70
C ARG A 152 10.05 13.78 12.75
N GLY A 153 9.89 12.46 12.67
CA GLY A 153 10.40 11.55 13.70
C GLY A 153 9.65 11.69 15.02
N THR A 154 10.36 11.47 16.12
CA THR A 154 9.80 11.55 17.48
C THR A 154 9.40 12.96 17.88
N GLU A 155 9.96 14.00 17.22
CA GLU A 155 9.66 15.40 17.50
C GLU A 155 8.18 15.74 17.30
N ILE A 156 7.45 14.99 16.46
CA ILE A 156 6.01 15.20 16.27
C ILE A 156 5.21 15.10 17.59
N PHE A 157 5.65 14.26 18.52
CA PHE A 157 4.98 14.16 19.82
C PHE A 157 5.20 15.40 20.68
N MET A 158 6.38 16.03 20.59
CA MET A 158 6.66 17.27 21.27
C MET A 158 5.84 18.42 20.66
N ASP A 159 5.71 18.46 19.34
CA ASP A 159 4.91 19.47 18.64
C ASP A 159 3.44 19.40 19.08
N ILE A 160 2.84 18.21 19.19
CA ILE A 160 1.46 18.02 19.63
C ILE A 160 1.24 18.51 21.08
N PHE A 161 2.25 18.37 21.94
CA PHE A 161 2.14 18.82 23.34
C PHE A 161 2.36 20.33 23.50
N GLN A 162 3.21 20.93 22.68
CA GLN A 162 3.61 22.34 22.79
C GLN A 162 2.72 23.29 21.98
N GLU A 163 2.28 22.86 20.81
CA GLU A 163 1.44 23.65 19.90
C GLU A 163 0.00 23.13 19.96
N LYS A 164 -0.76 23.71 20.91
CA LYS A 164 -2.17 23.34 21.14
C LYS A 164 -3.18 24.09 20.25
N GLU A 165 -2.72 24.86 19.25
CA GLU A 165 -3.58 25.62 18.34
C GLU A 165 -3.52 25.09 16.91
#